data_213e4690a3f65adc95abb4e5fd6a4d55
#
_entry.id   213e4690a3f65adc95abb4e5fd6a4d55
#
_cell.length_a   1.000
_cell.length_b   1.000
_cell.length_c   1.000
_cell.angle_alpha   90.00
_cell.angle_beta   90.00
_cell.angle_gamma   90.00
#
_symmetry.space_group_name_H-M   'P 1'
#
loop_
_entity.id
_entity.type
_entity.pdbx_description
1 polymer ?
#
loop_
_entity_poly.entity_id
_entity_poly.type
_entity_poly.pdbx_seq_one_letter_code
_entity_poly.pdbx_strand_id
1 'polypeptide(L)'
;GGFTNRADWRRSNVNILIQKIHETIRGLKPWVKFGISPFGIYRNEKNDPLGSKTNGLQNYDDLYADVLLWARNGWVDYNIPQIYWQIGHPAADYETLVKWWAKNTENRPLFIGQSVMNTIQNADPKNPSMNQLPRKMALERAYQTIGGSCQWPASAVVENAGKYRDALVQEYHKYPALVPVFDFMDDKAPGKVRKVKKVWTEDGYMLFWTAPVSYTHLTLP
;
A
#
# COMPACT_ATOMS: atom_id res chain seq x y z
N GLY A 1 12.45 -33.62 7.06
CA GLY A 1 12.80 -32.54 6.56
C GLY A 1 13.98 -31.67 6.63
N GLY A 2 15.08 -31.65 6.36
CA GLY A 2 16.18 -30.83 5.88
C GLY A 2 16.53 -29.48 6.55
N PHE A 3 15.78 -29.00 7.52
CA PHE A 3 16.08 -27.74 8.21
C PHE A 3 16.94 -27.97 9.45
N THR A 4 18.06 -27.28 9.54
CA THR A 4 18.93 -27.25 10.72
C THR A 4 18.53 -26.17 11.72
N ASN A 5 17.74 -25.17 11.27
CA ASN A 5 17.29 -24.02 12.06
C ASN A 5 15.76 -23.98 12.14
N ARG A 6 15.24 -23.86 13.37
CA ARG A 6 13.79 -23.79 13.63
C ARG A 6 13.15 -22.52 13.03
N ALA A 7 13.87 -21.42 12.97
CA ALA A 7 13.35 -20.18 12.35
C ALA A 7 13.16 -20.34 10.83
N ASP A 8 14.10 -21.00 10.15
CA ASP A 8 14.00 -21.28 8.72
C ASP A 8 12.86 -22.24 8.40
N TRP A 9 12.66 -23.25 9.25
CA TRP A 9 11.51 -24.14 9.14
C TRP A 9 10.18 -23.36 9.30
N ARG A 10 10.08 -22.45 10.26
CA ARG A 10 8.88 -21.60 10.43
C ARG A 10 8.64 -20.71 9.22
N ARG A 11 9.68 -20.03 8.72
CA ARG A 11 9.58 -19.21 7.50
C ARG A 11 9.13 -20.04 6.29
N SER A 12 9.70 -21.21 6.13
CA SER A 12 9.30 -22.13 5.05
C SER A 12 7.81 -22.48 5.13
N ASN A 13 7.27 -22.75 6.32
CA ASN A 13 5.84 -23.03 6.48
C ASN A 13 4.97 -21.83 6.12
N VAL A 14 5.36 -20.62 6.53
CA VAL A 14 4.64 -19.39 6.16
C VAL A 14 4.73 -19.14 4.65
N ASN A 15 5.91 -19.34 4.05
CA ASN A 15 6.10 -19.21 2.60
C ASN A 15 5.20 -20.16 1.82
N ILE A 16 5.13 -21.43 2.24
CA ILE A 16 4.24 -22.44 1.63
C ILE A 16 2.77 -22.02 1.75
N LEU A 17 2.36 -21.46 2.89
CA LEU A 17 1.00 -20.97 3.08
C LEU A 17 0.67 -19.83 2.11
N ILE A 18 1.54 -18.82 2.01
CA ILE A 18 1.34 -17.67 1.10
C ILE A 18 1.30 -18.14 -0.36
N GLN A 19 2.22 -19.03 -0.75
CA GLN A 19 2.23 -19.60 -2.10
C GLN A 19 0.92 -20.33 -2.41
N LYS A 20 0.43 -21.19 -1.51
CA LYS A 20 -0.83 -21.91 -1.70
C LYS A 20 -2.04 -20.99 -1.80
N ILE A 21 -2.09 -19.92 -1.01
CA ILE A 21 -3.15 -18.92 -1.10
C ILE A 21 -3.12 -18.26 -2.50
N HIS A 22 -1.94 -17.83 -2.94
CA HIS A 22 -1.76 -17.27 -4.28
C HIS A 22 -2.24 -18.21 -5.37
N GLU A 23 -1.76 -19.46 -5.38
CA GLU A 23 -2.12 -20.47 -6.37
C GLU A 23 -3.65 -20.74 -6.38
N THR A 24 -4.26 -20.80 -5.21
CA THR A 24 -5.72 -20.99 -5.07
C THR A 24 -6.49 -19.83 -5.66
N ILE A 25 -6.10 -18.59 -5.34
CA ILE A 25 -6.75 -17.39 -5.87
C ILE A 25 -6.58 -17.35 -7.39
N ARG A 26 -5.38 -17.60 -7.92
CA ARG A 26 -5.13 -17.60 -9.37
C ARG A 26 -5.92 -18.68 -10.11
N GLY A 27 -6.09 -19.85 -9.50
CA GLY A 27 -6.88 -20.93 -10.09
C GLY A 27 -8.39 -20.67 -10.11
N LEU A 28 -8.93 -19.99 -9.09
CA LEU A 28 -10.36 -19.77 -8.96
C LEU A 28 -10.82 -18.41 -9.54
N LYS A 29 -10.05 -17.34 -9.29
CA LYS A 29 -10.39 -15.96 -9.66
C LYS A 29 -9.11 -15.20 -10.05
N PRO A 30 -8.54 -15.44 -11.23
CA PRO A 30 -7.24 -14.88 -11.63
C PRO A 30 -7.19 -13.34 -11.64
N TRP A 31 -8.34 -12.68 -11.70
CA TRP A 31 -8.45 -11.21 -11.66
C TRP A 31 -8.43 -10.61 -10.25
N VAL A 32 -8.57 -11.43 -9.19
CA VAL A 32 -8.53 -10.94 -7.81
C VAL A 32 -7.09 -10.67 -7.40
N LYS A 33 -6.85 -9.45 -6.91
CA LYS A 33 -5.54 -9.03 -6.40
C LYS A 33 -5.36 -9.54 -4.97
N PHE A 34 -4.21 -10.13 -4.72
CA PHE A 34 -3.81 -10.62 -3.40
C PHE A 34 -2.67 -9.78 -2.84
N GLY A 35 -2.93 -9.04 -1.78
CA GLY A 35 -1.94 -8.20 -1.10
C GLY A 35 -1.71 -8.59 0.34
N ILE A 36 -0.57 -8.17 0.86
CA ILE A 36 -0.19 -8.37 2.28
C ILE A 36 -0.01 -7.00 2.94
N SER A 37 -0.50 -6.89 4.17
CA SER A 37 -0.24 -5.75 5.06
C SER A 37 0.73 -6.19 6.17
N PRO A 38 2.04 -6.26 5.89
CA PRO A 38 3.02 -6.73 6.84
C PRO A 38 3.28 -5.69 7.93
N PHE A 39 3.95 -6.10 9.01
CA PHE A 39 4.48 -5.17 9.99
C PHE A 39 5.46 -4.17 9.34
N GLY A 40 5.57 -2.95 9.88
CA GLY A 40 6.30 -1.85 9.21
C GLY A 40 7.80 -2.09 9.05
N ILE A 41 8.42 -2.92 9.87
CA ILE A 41 9.86 -3.23 9.82
C ILE A 41 10.07 -4.62 9.20
N TYR A 42 10.76 -4.69 8.06
CA TYR A 42 11.17 -5.97 7.48
C TYR A 42 12.27 -6.62 8.32
N ARG A 43 13.42 -5.94 8.43
CA ARG A 43 14.55 -6.27 9.32
C ARG A 43 15.21 -4.99 9.82
N ASN A 44 15.78 -5.05 11.02
CA ASN A 44 16.62 -3.97 11.53
C ASN A 44 18.03 -4.04 10.91
N GLU A 45 18.65 -2.89 10.61
CA GLU A 45 20.01 -2.81 10.04
C GLU A 45 21.05 -3.56 10.90
N LYS A 46 20.88 -3.60 12.24
CA LYS A 46 21.77 -4.36 13.14
C LYS A 46 21.73 -5.88 12.91
N ASN A 47 20.65 -6.41 12.35
CA ASN A 47 20.47 -7.84 12.08
C ASN A 47 20.79 -8.19 10.62
N ASP A 48 20.63 -7.22 9.71
CA ASP A 48 20.91 -7.36 8.30
C ASP A 48 21.33 -6.00 7.72
N PRO A 49 22.50 -5.87 7.06
CA PRO A 49 22.92 -4.60 6.46
C PRO A 49 21.95 -4.01 5.43
N LEU A 50 21.09 -4.84 4.84
CA LEU A 50 20.01 -4.39 3.93
C LEU A 50 18.72 -3.99 4.67
N GLY A 51 18.69 -4.12 5.99
CA GLY A 51 17.59 -3.71 6.84
C GLY A 51 17.42 -2.20 6.95
N SER A 52 16.35 -1.77 7.60
CA SER A 52 16.11 -0.35 7.90
C SER A 52 16.83 0.07 9.18
N LYS A 53 17.16 1.37 9.30
CA LYS A 53 17.71 1.97 10.52
C LYS A 53 16.65 2.07 11.61
N THR A 54 16.27 0.92 12.14
CA THR A 54 15.20 0.74 13.12
C THR A 54 15.64 -0.18 14.25
N ASN A 55 14.85 -0.21 15.32
CA ASN A 55 15.06 -1.10 16.46
C ASN A 55 13.71 -1.55 17.01
N GLY A 56 13.07 -2.51 16.35
CA GLY A 56 11.76 -3.02 16.73
C GLY A 56 11.52 -4.44 16.22
N LEU A 57 10.30 -4.94 16.44
CA LEU A 57 9.85 -6.24 15.95
C LEU A 57 9.96 -6.29 14.42
N GLN A 58 10.40 -7.42 13.88
CA GLN A 58 10.76 -7.60 12.48
C GLN A 58 9.89 -8.67 11.82
N ASN A 59 9.52 -8.46 10.56
CA ASN A 59 8.80 -9.47 9.79
C ASN A 59 9.61 -10.76 9.65
N TYR A 60 10.85 -10.64 9.17
CA TYR A 60 11.69 -11.79 8.83
C TYR A 60 12.13 -12.60 10.04
N ASP A 61 12.68 -11.94 11.07
CA ASP A 61 13.33 -12.60 12.19
C ASP A 61 12.32 -13.00 13.27
N ASP A 62 11.35 -12.14 13.57
CA ASP A 62 10.42 -12.33 14.70
C ASP A 62 9.09 -12.97 14.27
N LEU A 63 8.56 -12.60 13.10
CA LEU A 63 7.29 -13.08 12.57
C LEU A 63 7.45 -14.19 11.53
N TYR A 64 8.69 -14.53 11.17
CA TYR A 64 9.01 -15.55 10.16
C TYR A 64 8.37 -15.28 8.79
N ALA A 65 8.18 -14.00 8.46
CA ALA A 65 7.50 -13.52 7.27
C ALA A 65 8.51 -12.90 6.28
N ASP A 66 8.87 -13.64 5.24
CA ASP A 66 9.77 -13.17 4.18
C ASP A 66 8.99 -12.46 3.08
N VAL A 67 8.48 -11.27 3.41
CA VAL A 67 7.60 -10.49 2.52
C VAL A 67 8.27 -10.06 1.22
N LEU A 68 9.60 -9.88 1.21
CA LEU A 68 10.34 -9.57 -0.01
C LEU A 68 10.45 -10.79 -0.93
N LEU A 69 10.65 -11.98 -0.37
CA LEU A 69 10.60 -13.23 -1.14
C LEU A 69 9.24 -13.41 -1.83
N TRP A 70 8.15 -13.14 -1.11
CA TRP A 70 6.79 -13.29 -1.66
C TRP A 70 6.54 -12.33 -2.81
N ALA A 71 6.99 -11.07 -2.68
CA ALA A 71 6.91 -10.07 -3.73
C ALA A 71 7.76 -10.47 -4.94
N ARG A 72 9.02 -10.88 -4.73
CA ARG A 72 9.97 -11.30 -5.77
C ARG A 72 9.46 -12.50 -6.57
N ASN A 73 8.85 -13.47 -5.90
CA ASN A 73 8.29 -14.66 -6.53
C ASN A 73 6.89 -14.41 -7.15
N GLY A 74 6.32 -13.22 -6.99
CA GLY A 74 4.99 -12.91 -7.50
C GLY A 74 3.84 -13.58 -6.75
N TRP A 75 4.08 -14.05 -5.52
CA TRP A 75 3.03 -14.66 -4.69
C TRP A 75 2.10 -13.62 -4.07
N VAL A 76 2.52 -12.36 -4.02
CA VAL A 76 1.68 -11.23 -3.66
C VAL A 76 1.69 -10.18 -4.77
N ASP A 77 0.56 -9.52 -4.97
CA ASP A 77 0.38 -8.51 -6.01
C ASP A 77 0.77 -7.11 -5.53
N TYR A 78 0.66 -6.85 -4.23
CA TYR A 78 1.04 -5.57 -3.62
C TYR A 78 1.35 -5.73 -2.13
N ASN A 79 2.06 -4.76 -1.56
CA ASN A 79 2.34 -4.67 -0.14
C ASN A 79 1.78 -3.38 0.46
N ILE A 80 1.25 -3.48 1.71
CA ILE A 80 0.80 -2.34 2.53
C ILE A 80 1.48 -2.43 3.90
N PRO A 81 2.78 -2.12 4.04
CA PRO A 81 3.45 -2.16 5.33
C PRO A 81 2.78 -1.19 6.33
N GLN A 82 2.56 -1.67 7.55
CA GLN A 82 1.93 -0.92 8.64
C GLN A 82 2.94 0.03 9.29
N ILE A 83 3.17 1.18 8.66
CA ILE A 83 4.08 2.22 9.17
C ILE A 83 3.30 3.18 10.06
N TYR A 84 2.87 2.68 11.23
CA TYR A 84 1.93 3.39 12.10
C TYR A 84 2.59 4.43 13.04
N TRP A 85 3.91 4.51 13.07
CA TRP A 85 4.64 5.44 13.91
C TRP A 85 4.63 6.88 13.37
N GLN A 86 4.98 7.82 14.22
CA GLN A 86 5.18 9.21 13.83
C GLN A 86 6.55 9.42 13.15
N ILE A 87 6.66 10.51 12.42
CA ILE A 87 7.95 11.05 11.98
C ILE A 87 8.75 11.44 13.23
N GLY A 88 10.01 11.04 13.30
CA GLY A 88 10.88 11.26 14.45
C GLY A 88 10.74 10.22 15.57
N HIS A 89 10.03 9.09 15.32
CA HIS A 89 9.99 8.01 16.31
C HIS A 89 11.38 7.36 16.49
N PRO A 90 11.91 7.27 17.72
CA PRO A 90 13.33 6.90 17.93
C PRO A 90 13.69 5.49 17.48
N ALA A 91 12.75 4.55 17.53
CA ALA A 91 13.01 3.16 17.17
C ALA A 91 12.48 2.76 15.78
N ALA A 92 11.53 3.52 15.23
CA ALA A 92 10.83 3.17 13.98
C ALA A 92 10.33 4.44 13.29
N ASP A 93 11.25 5.32 12.91
CA ASP A 93 10.90 6.58 12.26
C ASP A 93 10.16 6.36 10.93
N TYR A 94 9.01 7.02 10.78
CA TYR A 94 8.17 6.93 9.61
C TYR A 94 8.91 7.24 8.30
N GLU A 95 9.68 8.33 8.28
CA GLU A 95 10.43 8.76 7.09
C GLU A 95 11.47 7.71 6.68
N THR A 96 12.18 7.15 7.66
CA THR A 96 13.15 6.08 7.45
C THR A 96 12.50 4.83 6.84
N LEU A 97 11.35 4.43 7.36
CA LEU A 97 10.63 3.25 6.87
C LEU A 97 10.01 3.46 5.49
N VAL A 98 9.40 4.61 5.22
CA VAL A 98 8.86 4.94 3.88
C VAL A 98 9.97 4.91 2.83
N LYS A 99 11.13 5.52 3.12
CA LYS A 99 12.31 5.50 2.22
C LYS A 99 12.81 4.07 1.98
N TRP A 100 12.84 3.26 3.02
CA TRP A 100 13.29 1.88 2.90
C TRP A 100 12.35 1.04 2.04
N TRP A 101 11.03 1.09 2.32
CA TRP A 101 10.04 0.36 1.55
C TRP A 101 9.97 0.82 0.09
N ALA A 102 10.06 2.11 -0.18
CA ALA A 102 10.06 2.66 -1.54
C ALA A 102 11.21 2.13 -2.42
N LYS A 103 12.33 1.73 -1.80
CA LYS A 103 13.48 1.14 -2.49
C LYS A 103 13.42 -0.39 -2.60
N ASN A 104 12.59 -1.06 -1.81
CA ASN A 104 12.54 -2.51 -1.68
C ASN A 104 11.15 -3.07 -2.06
N THR A 105 10.60 -2.61 -3.17
CA THR A 105 9.26 -3.03 -3.63
C THR A 105 9.26 -4.38 -4.34
N GLU A 106 10.43 -4.87 -4.78
CA GLU A 106 10.56 -6.08 -5.61
C GLU A 106 9.63 -6.04 -6.84
N ASN A 107 9.50 -4.86 -7.47
CA ASN A 107 8.63 -4.60 -8.62
C ASN A 107 7.13 -4.88 -8.37
N ARG A 108 6.68 -4.78 -7.12
CA ARG A 108 5.28 -4.86 -6.76
C ARG A 108 4.76 -3.49 -6.28
N PRO A 109 3.53 -3.12 -6.62
CA PRO A 109 2.90 -1.92 -6.09
C PRO A 109 3.00 -1.85 -4.57
N LEU A 110 3.36 -0.66 -4.08
CA LEU A 110 3.50 -0.35 -2.67
C LEU A 110 2.48 0.70 -2.26
N PHE A 111 1.77 0.44 -1.17
CA PHE A 111 0.93 1.42 -0.49
C PHE A 111 1.39 1.56 0.95
N ILE A 112 1.24 2.72 1.56
CA ILE A 112 1.71 2.94 2.93
C ILE A 112 0.54 2.84 3.90
N GLY A 113 0.61 1.88 4.83
CA GLY A 113 -0.32 1.81 5.96
C GLY A 113 0.00 2.90 6.99
N GLN A 114 -0.93 3.84 7.18
CA GLN A 114 -0.78 4.96 8.10
C GLN A 114 -1.72 4.86 9.30
N SER A 115 -1.24 5.27 10.48
CA SER A 115 -2.10 5.53 11.64
C SER A 115 -2.63 6.96 11.60
N VAL A 116 -3.94 7.11 11.48
CA VAL A 116 -4.63 8.41 11.58
C VAL A 116 -4.33 9.05 12.92
N MET A 117 -4.53 8.29 14.02
CA MET A 117 -4.37 8.83 15.37
C MET A 117 -2.94 9.28 15.64
N ASN A 118 -1.93 8.47 15.34
CA ASN A 118 -0.54 8.88 15.51
C ASN A 118 -0.15 10.06 14.62
N THR A 119 -0.80 10.23 13.47
CA THR A 119 -0.55 11.35 12.57
C THR A 119 -1.09 12.67 13.14
N ILE A 120 -2.31 12.67 13.69
CA ILE A 120 -2.93 13.90 14.22
C ILE A 120 -2.45 14.28 15.63
N GLN A 121 -2.02 13.30 16.42
CA GLN A 121 -1.58 13.53 17.81
C GLN A 121 -0.13 13.98 17.93
N ASN A 122 0.65 13.87 16.87
CA ASN A 122 2.05 14.27 16.87
C ASN A 122 2.27 15.51 16.00
N ALA A 123 2.96 16.50 16.56
CA ALA A 123 3.38 17.68 15.82
C ALA A 123 4.45 17.31 14.76
N ASP A 124 4.46 18.04 13.65
CA ASP A 124 5.54 17.91 12.67
C ASP A 124 6.85 18.45 13.26
N PRO A 125 7.94 17.67 13.30
CA PRO A 125 9.22 18.14 13.83
C PRO A 125 9.78 19.39 13.13
N LYS A 126 9.39 19.65 11.89
CA LYS A 126 9.82 20.85 11.13
C LYS A 126 8.83 22.01 11.23
N ASN A 127 7.58 21.74 11.62
CA ASN A 127 6.55 22.76 11.80
C ASN A 127 5.65 22.38 12.99
N PRO A 128 6.06 22.69 14.24
CA PRO A 128 5.35 22.27 15.44
C PRO A 128 3.92 22.80 15.59
N SER A 129 3.51 23.78 14.79
CA SER A 129 2.14 24.28 14.76
C SER A 129 1.16 23.39 13.98
N MET A 130 1.68 22.41 13.24
CA MET A 130 0.90 21.48 12.42
C MET A 130 1.08 20.03 12.88
N ASN A 131 0.07 19.19 12.62
CA ASN A 131 0.23 17.75 12.74
C ASN A 131 1.07 17.19 11.56
N GLN A 132 1.33 15.89 11.58
CA GLN A 132 2.25 15.28 10.60
C GLN A 132 1.62 14.93 9.25
N LEU A 133 0.30 15.14 9.04
CA LEU A 133 -0.36 14.74 7.79
C LEU A 133 0.25 15.40 6.54
N PRO A 134 0.46 16.73 6.48
CA PRO A 134 1.03 17.37 5.29
C PRO A 134 2.38 16.77 4.88
N ARG A 135 3.24 16.56 5.87
CA ARG A 135 4.59 16.03 5.60
C ARG A 135 4.57 14.56 5.21
N LYS A 136 3.73 13.73 5.83
CA LYS A 136 3.56 12.33 5.45
C LYS A 136 3.05 12.20 4.01
N MET A 137 2.03 12.98 3.62
CA MET A 137 1.50 12.98 2.26
C MET A 137 2.54 13.47 1.23
N ALA A 138 3.31 14.50 1.56
CA ALA A 138 4.39 14.97 0.70
C ALA A 138 5.50 13.91 0.53
N LEU A 139 5.84 13.22 1.62
CA LEU A 139 6.85 12.17 1.62
C LEU A 139 6.44 10.98 0.75
N GLU A 140 5.20 10.51 0.85
CA GLU A 140 4.70 9.41 0.01
C GLU A 140 4.71 9.79 -1.47
N ARG A 141 4.28 10.99 -1.80
CA ARG A 141 4.24 11.51 -3.19
C ARG A 141 5.63 11.75 -3.80
N ALA A 142 6.68 11.81 -2.99
CA ALA A 142 8.05 11.95 -3.47
C ALA A 142 8.59 10.67 -4.13
N TYR A 143 7.92 9.53 -3.95
CA TYR A 143 8.35 8.24 -4.50
C TYR A 143 7.33 7.69 -5.50
N GLN A 144 7.73 7.53 -6.74
CA GLN A 144 6.87 6.96 -7.81
C GLN A 144 6.47 5.50 -7.55
N THR A 145 7.24 4.78 -6.73
CA THR A 145 6.95 3.40 -6.34
C THR A 145 5.82 3.29 -5.33
N ILE A 146 5.38 4.40 -4.72
CA ILE A 146 4.28 4.42 -3.76
C ILE A 146 2.99 4.81 -4.50
N GLY A 147 2.06 3.87 -4.62
CA GLY A 147 0.78 4.07 -5.31
C GLY A 147 -0.29 4.77 -4.48
N GLY A 148 -0.06 4.97 -3.18
CA GLY A 148 -1.03 5.61 -2.27
C GLY A 148 -0.88 5.16 -0.83
N SER A 149 -1.88 5.46 -0.01
CA SER A 149 -1.90 5.11 1.41
C SER A 149 -3.19 4.43 1.86
N CYS A 150 -3.08 3.61 2.90
CA CYS A 150 -4.18 2.95 3.58
C CYS A 150 -4.30 3.54 4.99
N GLN A 151 -5.46 4.13 5.31
CA GLN A 151 -5.67 4.86 6.56
C GLN A 151 -6.25 3.95 7.64
N TRP A 152 -5.62 3.91 8.83
CA TRP A 152 -6.03 3.09 9.96
C TRP A 152 -6.21 3.92 11.24
N PRO A 153 -7.28 3.70 12.03
CA PRO A 153 -8.47 2.92 11.69
C PRO A 153 -9.44 3.72 10.81
N ALA A 154 -10.27 3.02 10.06
CA ALA A 154 -11.30 3.63 9.21
C ALA A 154 -12.29 4.48 10.03
N SER A 155 -12.63 4.09 11.27
CA SER A 155 -13.49 4.84 12.17
C SER A 155 -12.99 6.26 12.39
N ALA A 156 -11.70 6.47 12.60
CA ALA A 156 -11.12 7.80 12.81
C ALA A 156 -11.27 8.70 11.56
N VAL A 157 -11.26 8.14 10.36
CA VAL A 157 -11.55 8.88 9.11
C VAL A 157 -13.04 9.21 9.02
N VAL A 158 -13.91 8.22 9.28
CA VAL A 158 -15.39 8.40 9.23
C VAL A 158 -15.83 9.45 10.25
N GLU A 159 -15.32 9.40 11.46
CA GLU A 159 -15.60 10.35 12.55
C GLU A 159 -14.91 11.71 12.37
N ASN A 160 -14.09 11.85 11.33
CA ASN A 160 -13.34 13.07 11.04
C ASN A 160 -12.43 13.51 12.19
N ALA A 161 -11.78 12.57 12.87
CA ALA A 161 -10.90 12.84 13.99
C ALA A 161 -9.85 13.89 13.60
N GLY A 162 -9.73 14.97 14.41
CA GLY A 162 -8.79 16.06 14.14
C GLY A 162 -8.93 16.71 12.76
N LYS A 163 -10.10 16.69 12.14
CA LYS A 163 -10.39 17.14 10.76
C LYS A 163 -9.58 16.40 9.68
N TYR A 164 -9.19 15.15 9.96
CA TYR A 164 -8.35 14.36 9.05
C TYR A 164 -9.02 14.11 7.70
N ARG A 165 -10.30 13.65 7.71
CA ARG A 165 -11.07 13.44 6.49
C ARG A 165 -11.21 14.71 5.68
N ASP A 166 -11.52 15.83 6.32
CA ASP A 166 -11.68 17.11 5.63
C ASP A 166 -10.39 17.52 4.92
N ALA A 167 -9.23 17.37 5.57
CA ALA A 167 -7.94 17.62 4.94
C ALA A 167 -7.69 16.68 3.76
N LEU A 168 -8.00 15.37 3.88
CA LEU A 168 -7.88 14.45 2.76
C LEU A 168 -8.72 14.88 1.57
N VAL A 169 -10.01 15.19 1.78
CA VAL A 169 -10.95 15.51 0.69
C VAL A 169 -10.64 16.86 0.05
N GLN A 170 -10.32 17.87 0.87
CA GLN A 170 -10.14 19.24 0.37
C GLN A 170 -8.77 19.52 -0.22
N GLU A 171 -7.73 18.81 0.26
CA GLU A 171 -6.34 19.12 -0.11
C GLU A 171 -5.68 17.96 -0.86
N TYR A 172 -5.67 16.74 -0.30
CA TYR A 172 -4.83 15.65 -0.82
C TYR A 172 -5.52 14.76 -1.84
N HIS A 173 -6.82 14.51 -1.70
CA HIS A 173 -7.62 13.66 -2.59
C HIS A 173 -8.78 14.44 -3.23
N LYS A 174 -8.55 15.71 -3.51
CA LYS A 174 -9.54 16.62 -4.12
C LYS A 174 -10.08 16.10 -5.47
N TYR A 175 -9.24 15.40 -6.21
CA TYR A 175 -9.59 14.83 -7.51
C TYR A 175 -9.49 13.32 -7.45
N PRO A 176 -10.42 12.59 -8.13
CA PRO A 176 -10.32 11.14 -8.27
C PRO A 176 -8.97 10.74 -8.89
N ALA A 177 -8.34 9.72 -8.33
CA ALA A 177 -7.15 9.11 -8.90
C ALA A 177 -7.51 7.86 -9.69
N LEU A 178 -6.74 7.56 -10.73
CA LEU A 178 -6.83 6.28 -11.41
C LEU A 178 -6.31 5.16 -10.48
N VAL A 179 -6.94 4.01 -10.57
CA VAL A 179 -6.45 2.80 -9.88
C VAL A 179 -5.06 2.46 -10.43
N PRO A 180 -4.07 2.16 -9.58
CA PRO A 180 -2.75 1.75 -10.04
C PRO A 180 -2.79 0.57 -10.99
N VAL A 181 -1.98 0.62 -12.05
CA VAL A 181 -1.89 -0.45 -13.02
C VAL A 181 -1.15 -1.65 -12.42
N PHE A 182 -1.63 -2.85 -12.72
CA PHE A 182 -1.03 -4.13 -12.37
C PHE A 182 -0.74 -4.88 -13.67
N ASP A 183 0.23 -4.40 -14.43
CA ASP A 183 0.60 -4.86 -15.77
C ASP A 183 0.95 -6.35 -15.85
N PHE A 184 1.47 -6.91 -14.75
CA PHE A 184 1.75 -8.35 -14.63
C PHE A 184 0.48 -9.23 -14.48
N MET A 185 -0.70 -8.63 -14.30
CA MET A 185 -1.98 -9.35 -14.24
C MET A 185 -2.72 -9.32 -15.59
N ASP A 186 -2.76 -8.16 -16.25
CA ASP A 186 -3.35 -7.95 -17.56
C ASP A 186 -2.70 -6.72 -18.21
N ASP A 187 -1.96 -6.94 -19.29
CA ASP A 187 -1.28 -5.91 -20.07
C ASP A 187 -2.08 -5.45 -21.31
N LYS A 188 -3.28 -6.01 -21.51
CA LYS A 188 -4.11 -5.66 -22.65
C LYS A 188 -4.84 -4.35 -22.42
N ALA A 189 -4.47 -3.35 -23.20
CA ALA A 189 -5.20 -2.09 -23.20
C ALA A 189 -6.68 -2.31 -23.56
N PRO A 190 -7.63 -1.71 -22.82
CA PRO A 190 -9.03 -1.79 -23.20
C PRO A 190 -9.26 -1.19 -24.59
N GLY A 191 -10.20 -1.76 -25.33
CA GLY A 191 -10.59 -1.23 -26.66
C GLY A 191 -11.03 0.22 -26.57
N LYS A 192 -11.01 0.93 -27.69
CA LYS A 192 -11.45 2.32 -27.75
C LYS A 192 -12.95 2.44 -27.42
N VAL A 193 -13.30 3.38 -26.57
CA VAL A 193 -14.70 3.77 -26.38
C VAL A 193 -15.30 4.28 -27.70
N ARG A 194 -16.57 3.96 -27.96
CA ARG A 194 -17.26 4.34 -29.19
C ARG A 194 -18.52 5.13 -28.88
N LYS A 195 -19.04 5.85 -29.88
CA LYS A 195 -20.30 6.60 -29.81
C LYS A 195 -20.36 7.55 -28.60
N VAL A 196 -19.26 8.28 -28.36
CA VAL A 196 -19.24 9.29 -27.29
C VAL A 196 -20.24 10.40 -27.64
N LYS A 197 -21.19 10.63 -26.74
CA LYS A 197 -22.17 11.72 -26.84
C LYS A 197 -22.06 12.59 -25.59
N LYS A 198 -22.06 13.90 -25.79
CA LYS A 198 -22.14 14.90 -24.73
C LYS A 198 -23.59 15.39 -24.66
N VAL A 199 -24.21 15.28 -23.51
CA VAL A 199 -25.59 15.71 -23.26
C VAL A 199 -25.59 16.67 -22.08
N TRP A 200 -26.28 17.80 -22.23
CA TRP A 200 -26.51 18.72 -21.13
C TRP A 200 -27.69 18.22 -20.29
N THR A 201 -27.54 18.23 -18.97
CA THR A 201 -28.59 17.90 -17.99
C THR A 201 -28.65 18.99 -16.94
N GLU A 202 -29.62 18.95 -16.06
CA GLU A 202 -29.78 19.89 -14.93
C GLU A 202 -28.55 19.88 -14.01
N ASP A 203 -27.86 18.72 -13.88
CA ASP A 203 -26.65 18.54 -13.11
C ASP A 203 -25.35 18.90 -13.86
N GLY A 204 -25.45 19.37 -15.10
CA GLY A 204 -24.34 19.73 -15.95
C GLY A 204 -24.17 18.81 -17.16
N TYR A 205 -22.95 18.76 -17.74
CA TYR A 205 -22.68 17.91 -18.87
C TYR A 205 -22.46 16.46 -18.48
N MET A 206 -23.23 15.55 -19.11
CA MET A 206 -23.02 14.11 -19.03
C MET A 206 -22.37 13.59 -20.32
N LEU A 207 -21.47 12.62 -20.19
CA LEU A 207 -20.87 11.89 -21.28
C LEU A 207 -21.43 10.47 -21.32
N PHE A 208 -22.00 10.09 -22.47
CA PHE A 208 -22.44 8.72 -22.73
C PHE A 208 -21.51 8.10 -23.77
N TRP A 209 -21.17 6.83 -23.59
CA TRP A 209 -20.38 6.08 -24.55
C TRP A 209 -20.74 4.61 -24.57
N THR A 210 -20.39 3.93 -25.64
CA THR A 210 -20.45 2.45 -25.68
C THR A 210 -19.13 1.92 -25.15
N ALA A 211 -19.20 1.10 -24.10
CA ALA A 211 -18.05 0.44 -23.53
C ALA A 211 -17.40 -0.51 -24.55
N PRO A 212 -16.07 -0.67 -24.57
CA PRO A 212 -15.41 -1.65 -25.40
C PRO A 212 -15.75 -3.07 -24.91
N VAL A 213 -15.84 -4.01 -25.84
CA VAL A 213 -16.28 -5.40 -25.58
C VAL A 213 -15.31 -6.18 -24.67
N SER A 214 -14.05 -5.74 -24.58
CA SER A 214 -13.02 -6.33 -23.72
C SER A 214 -13.06 -5.87 -22.26
N TYR A 215 -14.12 -5.14 -21.87
CA TYR A 215 -14.24 -4.51 -20.56
C TYR A 215 -14.83 -5.48 -19.56
N THR A 216 -14.00 -6.22 -18.83
CA THR A 216 -14.50 -7.18 -17.85
C THR A 216 -14.46 -6.70 -16.39
N HIS A 217 -13.78 -5.62 -16.04
CA HIS A 217 -13.52 -5.33 -14.63
C HIS A 217 -13.40 -3.85 -14.20
N LEU A 218 -14.16 -2.92 -14.83
CA LEU A 218 -14.40 -1.64 -14.19
C LEU A 218 -15.83 -1.60 -13.66
N THR A 219 -16.04 -2.04 -12.46
CA THR A 219 -17.16 -1.57 -11.66
C THR A 219 -16.77 -0.15 -11.22
N LEU A 220 -17.37 0.85 -11.85
CA LEU A 220 -17.42 2.18 -11.26
C LEU A 220 -18.30 2.08 -10.00
N PRO A 221 -17.89 2.73 -8.89
CA PRO A 221 -18.73 2.82 -7.71
C PRO A 221 -20.04 3.51 -8.00
#